data_23ed79d67122ba0ebdd1fd53247b0c67
#
_entry.id   23ed79d67122ba0ebdd1fd53247b0c67
#
_cell.length_a   1.000
_cell.length_b   1.000
_cell.length_c   1.000
_cell.angle_alpha   90.00
_cell.angle_beta   90.00
_cell.angle_gamma   90.00
#
_symmetry.space_group_name_H-M   'P 1'
#
loop_
_entity.id
_entity.type
_entity.pdbx_description
1 polymer ?
#
loop_
_entity_poly.entity_id
_entity_poly.type
_entity_poly.pdbx_seq_one_letter_code
_entity_poly.pdbx_strand_id
1 'polypeptide(L)'
;MASRKDKQADRVRSIFNRSNQSKRIQWEYINQKSFDFSNDNQLTLSERQDLEDQGMPTFTINRITPVVEMLNFYATANNPRWQAVAVEGSDSKVAAVFSDMADYIWSLSRGNSLYANAVNDSITKSIGWLHVVVDPDADRGMGEVKIEQPEPFDIFVDPKSRDLLFRDASFILVRKILPKNQLLRLFPDKKAKINKAASSENNDYSYTEKSLDIHQKDFGYKDIVEADAVDPATGDTAELLEYFELYEKTKIAYMNVFYRIPPSEEKMQEIKSAVEEDMQNITAEMEVKLLEQQQQMQEAVESGEMIQERYQLEMQNAAKRMQEELELQRTQLINSLIQKATEVDNKIVTEKEYKILEADPSFANILEEAIKFYGDRIRKVC
;
A
#
# COMPACT_ATOMS: atom_id res chain seq x y z
N MET A 1 36.37 7.33 6.86
CA MET A 1 34.95 7.74 6.88
C MET A 1 34.09 6.52 6.64
N ALA A 2 33.19 6.19 7.58
CA ALA A 2 32.27 5.05 7.43
C ALA A 2 31.35 5.28 6.23
N SER A 3 31.17 4.25 5.41
CA SER A 3 30.28 4.29 4.26
C SER A 3 28.85 4.60 4.71
N ARG A 4 28.03 5.26 3.86
CA ARG A 4 26.59 5.52 4.14
C ARG A 4 25.82 4.24 4.47
N LYS A 5 26.27 3.09 3.91
CA LYS A 5 25.70 1.77 4.16
C LYS A 5 26.05 1.20 5.55
N ASP A 6 27.24 1.54 6.08
CA ASP A 6 27.64 1.11 7.42
C ASP A 6 26.82 1.85 8.50
N LYS A 7 26.51 3.12 8.26
CA LYS A 7 25.59 3.89 9.12
C LYS A 7 24.16 3.33 9.17
N GLN A 8 23.69 2.65 8.12
CA GLN A 8 22.37 1.99 8.13
C GLN A 8 22.37 0.74 9.01
N ALA A 9 23.41 -0.09 8.93
CA ALA A 9 23.55 -1.26 9.79
C ALA A 9 23.64 -0.88 11.28
N ASP A 10 24.45 0.12 11.58
CA ASP A 10 24.57 0.65 12.97
C ASP A 10 23.23 1.22 13.47
N ARG A 11 22.47 1.85 12.59
CA ARG A 11 21.12 2.35 12.92
C ARG A 11 20.16 1.22 13.22
N VAL A 12 20.11 0.17 12.38
CA VAL A 12 19.24 -1.01 12.62
C VAL A 12 19.61 -1.67 13.94
N ARG A 13 20.90 -1.87 14.22
CA ARG A 13 21.39 -2.41 15.50
C ARG A 13 20.98 -1.54 16.68
N SER A 14 21.08 -0.21 16.56
CA SER A 14 20.64 0.72 17.60
C SER A 14 19.13 0.65 17.86
N ILE A 15 18.33 0.49 16.80
CA ILE A 15 16.87 0.32 16.90
C ILE A 15 16.56 -1.00 17.59
N PHE A 16 17.21 -2.11 17.19
CA PHE A 16 17.05 -3.42 17.82
C PHE A 16 17.37 -3.36 19.32
N ASN A 17 18.54 -2.85 19.70
CA ASN A 17 18.93 -2.71 21.11
C ASN A 17 17.94 -1.85 21.92
N ARG A 18 17.34 -0.84 21.27
CA ARG A 18 16.33 0.01 21.91
C ARG A 18 14.98 -0.69 22.06
N SER A 19 14.58 -1.55 21.13
CA SER A 19 13.34 -2.31 21.20
C SER A 19 13.46 -3.52 22.12
N ASN A 20 14.67 -4.08 22.26
CA ASN A 20 14.97 -5.24 23.13
C ASN A 20 15.34 -4.83 24.55
N GLN A 21 14.46 -4.07 25.22
CA GLN A 21 14.64 -3.64 26.61
C GLN A 21 13.96 -4.57 27.60
N SER A 22 14.18 -4.32 28.88
CA SER A 22 13.66 -5.14 30.00
C SER A 22 12.17 -5.48 29.90
N LYS A 23 11.33 -4.58 29.39
CA LYS A 23 9.91 -4.84 29.19
C LYS A 23 9.66 -5.89 28.10
N ARG A 24 10.45 -5.87 27.03
CA ARG A 24 10.37 -6.88 25.97
C ARG A 24 10.82 -8.23 26.47
N ILE A 25 11.95 -8.28 27.18
CA ILE A 25 12.49 -9.52 27.78
C ILE A 25 11.49 -10.12 28.78
N GLN A 26 10.85 -9.27 29.60
CA GLN A 26 9.82 -9.74 30.53
C GLN A 26 8.58 -10.28 29.78
N TRP A 27 8.18 -9.61 28.70
CA TRP A 27 7.07 -10.07 27.85
C TRP A 27 7.42 -11.42 27.19
N GLU A 28 8.62 -11.58 26.67
CA GLU A 28 9.11 -12.84 26.10
C GLU A 28 9.07 -13.97 27.13
N TYR A 29 9.62 -13.74 28.32
CA TYR A 29 9.62 -14.72 29.38
C TYR A 29 8.23 -15.19 29.79
N ILE A 30 7.29 -14.25 29.96
CA ILE A 30 5.90 -14.57 30.34
C ILE A 30 5.21 -15.39 29.23
N ASN A 31 5.35 -14.96 27.98
CA ASN A 31 4.68 -15.63 26.88
C ASN A 31 5.33 -16.96 26.51
N GLN A 32 6.65 -17.08 26.66
CA GLN A 32 7.32 -18.37 26.54
C GLN A 32 6.78 -19.37 27.57
N LYS A 33 6.70 -18.93 28.84
CA LYS A 33 6.12 -19.76 29.89
C LYS A 33 4.67 -20.16 29.59
N SER A 34 3.86 -19.25 29.07
CA SER A 34 2.46 -19.55 28.68
C SER A 34 2.39 -20.58 27.56
N PHE A 35 3.27 -20.46 26.58
CA PHE A 35 3.40 -21.38 25.46
C PHE A 35 3.87 -22.76 25.94
N ASP A 36 4.88 -22.84 26.82
CA ASP A 36 5.37 -24.08 27.42
C ASP A 36 4.25 -24.81 28.18
N PHE A 37 3.48 -24.07 28.97
CA PHE A 37 2.33 -24.63 29.70
C PHE A 37 1.26 -25.19 28.75
N SER A 38 1.04 -24.57 27.59
CA SER A 38 0.10 -25.09 26.58
C SER A 38 0.59 -26.37 25.90
N ASN A 39 1.90 -26.62 25.90
CA ASN A 39 2.55 -27.77 25.23
C ASN A 39 3.08 -28.83 26.18
N ASP A 40 2.47 -29.03 27.33
CA ASP A 40 2.84 -30.01 28.36
C ASP A 40 4.18 -29.76 29.07
N ASN A 41 4.84 -28.65 28.79
CA ASN A 41 6.14 -28.31 29.39
C ASN A 41 5.97 -27.49 30.67
N GLN A 42 5.27 -28.05 31.64
CA GLN A 42 4.94 -27.37 32.88
C GLN A 42 6.06 -27.42 33.93
N LEU A 43 6.92 -28.41 33.82
CA LEU A 43 8.06 -28.62 34.73
C LEU A 43 9.36 -28.27 34.01
N THR A 44 10.17 -27.45 34.66
CA THR A 44 11.55 -27.23 34.20
C THR A 44 12.41 -28.50 34.32
N LEU A 45 13.50 -28.54 33.57
CA LEU A 45 14.41 -29.72 33.61
C LEU A 45 14.91 -29.98 35.03
N SER A 46 15.24 -28.96 35.82
CA SER A 46 15.67 -29.09 37.19
C SER A 46 14.56 -29.60 38.10
N GLU A 47 13.33 -29.06 37.97
CA GLU A 47 12.19 -29.55 38.76
C GLU A 47 11.85 -31.00 38.43
N ARG A 48 12.00 -31.43 37.17
CA ARG A 48 11.80 -32.81 36.76
C ARG A 48 12.86 -33.74 37.38
N GLN A 49 14.12 -33.32 37.35
CA GLN A 49 15.22 -34.06 38.00
C GLN A 49 15.04 -34.14 39.51
N ASP A 50 14.68 -33.07 40.17
CA ASP A 50 14.42 -33.02 41.60
C ASP A 50 13.28 -33.97 42.02
N LEU A 51 12.22 -34.06 41.19
CA LEU A 51 11.12 -34.99 41.42
C LEU A 51 11.53 -36.45 41.20
N GLU A 52 12.33 -36.75 40.16
CA GLU A 52 12.88 -38.08 39.86
C GLU A 52 13.78 -38.55 40.98
N ASP A 53 14.66 -37.69 41.48
CA ASP A 53 15.56 -38.00 42.62
C ASP A 53 14.78 -38.27 43.91
N GLN A 54 13.60 -37.69 44.07
CA GLN A 54 12.68 -37.97 45.18
C GLN A 54 11.76 -39.15 44.95
N GLY A 55 11.86 -39.82 43.79
CA GLY A 55 11.00 -40.94 43.41
C GLY A 55 9.55 -40.53 43.14
N MET A 56 9.31 -39.26 42.88
CA MET A 56 7.98 -38.75 42.55
C MET A 56 7.70 -38.79 41.03
N PRO A 57 6.43 -38.94 40.63
CA PRO A 57 6.10 -38.96 39.22
C PRO A 57 6.28 -37.58 38.58
N THR A 58 6.84 -37.55 37.38
CA THR A 58 7.15 -36.33 36.61
C THR A 58 6.16 -36.06 35.46
N PHE A 59 5.06 -36.82 35.39
CA PHE A 59 4.03 -36.59 34.37
C PHE A 59 3.11 -35.43 34.73
N THR A 60 2.71 -34.67 33.74
CA THR A 60 1.74 -33.56 33.86
C THR A 60 0.44 -33.94 33.16
N ILE A 61 -0.70 -33.50 33.72
CA ILE A 61 -2.01 -33.61 33.07
C ILE A 61 -2.38 -32.25 32.56
N ASN A 62 -2.18 -32.03 31.25
CA ASN A 62 -2.45 -30.73 30.64
C ASN A 62 -3.98 -30.52 30.49
N ARG A 63 -4.49 -29.47 31.14
CA ARG A 63 -5.87 -29.02 31.00
C ARG A 63 -5.98 -27.70 30.23
N ILE A 64 -4.84 -27.11 29.84
CA ILE A 64 -4.75 -25.83 29.13
C ILE A 64 -4.97 -26.07 27.64
N THR A 65 -4.27 -27.06 27.05
CA THR A 65 -4.34 -27.39 25.62
C THR A 65 -5.77 -27.58 25.12
N PRO A 66 -6.67 -28.36 25.77
CA PRO A 66 -8.04 -28.51 25.29
C PRO A 66 -8.82 -27.19 25.27
N VAL A 67 -8.53 -26.27 26.21
CA VAL A 67 -9.15 -24.93 26.26
C VAL A 67 -8.63 -24.07 25.13
N VAL A 68 -7.32 -24.08 24.89
CA VAL A 68 -6.67 -23.36 23.80
C VAL A 68 -7.20 -23.83 22.44
N GLU A 69 -7.30 -25.14 22.23
CA GLU A 69 -7.85 -25.73 21.01
C GLU A 69 -9.33 -25.36 20.81
N MET A 70 -10.13 -25.39 21.86
CA MET A 70 -11.52 -24.98 21.81
C MET A 70 -11.66 -23.49 21.45
N LEU A 71 -10.86 -22.60 22.07
CA LEU A 71 -10.85 -21.17 21.76
C LEU A 71 -10.41 -20.91 20.31
N ASN A 72 -9.35 -21.63 19.87
CA ASN A 72 -8.88 -21.53 18.49
C ASN A 72 -9.96 -21.97 17.50
N PHE A 73 -10.63 -23.10 17.78
CA PHE A 73 -11.76 -23.57 16.96
C PHE A 73 -12.86 -22.52 16.85
N TYR A 74 -13.32 -21.95 17.95
CA TYR A 74 -14.37 -20.93 17.91
C TYR A 74 -13.94 -19.65 17.19
N ALA A 75 -12.72 -19.21 17.35
CA ALA A 75 -12.18 -18.02 16.69
C ALA A 75 -12.00 -18.22 15.19
N THR A 76 -11.72 -19.46 14.76
CA THR A 76 -11.45 -19.78 13.35
C THR A 76 -12.61 -20.45 12.62
N ALA A 77 -13.73 -20.71 13.31
CA ALA A 77 -14.93 -21.33 12.71
C ALA A 77 -15.47 -20.52 11.52
N ASN A 78 -15.33 -19.20 11.56
CA ASN A 78 -15.68 -18.32 10.47
C ASN A 78 -14.39 -17.75 9.85
N ASN A 79 -14.09 -18.17 8.63
CA ASN A 79 -12.93 -17.66 7.91
C ASN A 79 -13.12 -16.17 7.58
N PRO A 80 -12.13 -15.32 7.89
CA PRO A 80 -12.18 -13.92 7.51
C PRO A 80 -12.16 -13.79 5.98
N ARG A 81 -12.94 -12.86 5.46
CA ARG A 81 -12.93 -12.47 4.06
C ARG A 81 -12.56 -11.01 3.92
N TRP A 82 -11.77 -10.71 2.93
CA TRP A 82 -11.37 -9.36 2.58
C TRP A 82 -12.29 -8.86 1.48
N GLN A 83 -12.90 -7.72 1.66
CA GLN A 83 -13.74 -7.10 0.66
C GLN A 83 -13.36 -5.62 0.53
N ALA A 84 -13.02 -5.22 -0.69
CA ALA A 84 -12.87 -3.81 -1.01
C ALA A 84 -14.25 -3.19 -1.21
N VAL A 85 -14.48 -2.03 -0.59
CA VAL A 85 -15.73 -1.27 -0.71
C VAL A 85 -15.44 -0.01 -1.50
N ALA A 86 -16.22 0.23 -2.55
CA ALA A 86 -16.13 1.46 -3.32
C ALA A 86 -16.61 2.64 -2.46
N VAL A 87 -15.86 3.72 -2.45
CA VAL A 87 -16.23 4.98 -1.79
C VAL A 87 -17.10 5.82 -2.71
N GLU A 88 -16.80 5.80 -4.02
CA GLU A 88 -17.56 6.48 -5.06
C GLU A 88 -18.19 5.47 -6.03
N GLY A 89 -19.30 5.86 -6.66
CA GLY A 89 -20.04 4.94 -7.54
C GLY A 89 -19.26 4.47 -8.77
N SER A 90 -18.28 5.25 -9.24
CA SER A 90 -17.38 4.92 -10.35
C SER A 90 -16.39 3.78 -10.02
N ASP A 91 -16.08 3.61 -8.73
CA ASP A 91 -15.02 2.69 -8.26
C ASP A 91 -15.51 1.25 -8.04
N SER A 92 -16.78 0.96 -8.30
CA SER A 92 -17.38 -0.36 -8.01
C SER A 92 -16.69 -1.50 -8.75
N LYS A 93 -16.30 -1.30 -10.01
CA LYS A 93 -15.57 -2.30 -10.81
C LYS A 93 -14.15 -2.52 -10.28
N VAL A 94 -13.48 -1.44 -9.87
CA VAL A 94 -12.13 -1.48 -9.31
C VAL A 94 -12.15 -2.19 -7.96
N ALA A 95 -13.14 -1.90 -7.10
CA ALA A 95 -13.33 -2.55 -5.81
C ALA A 95 -13.57 -4.07 -5.97
N ALA A 96 -14.33 -4.49 -6.98
CA ALA A 96 -14.53 -5.91 -7.29
C ALA A 96 -13.19 -6.60 -7.64
N VAL A 97 -12.38 -6.00 -8.53
CA VAL A 97 -11.06 -6.53 -8.89
C VAL A 97 -10.13 -6.65 -7.67
N PHE A 98 -10.13 -5.65 -6.79
CA PHE A 98 -9.33 -5.72 -5.55
C PHE A 98 -9.81 -6.82 -4.60
N SER A 99 -11.12 -7.07 -4.53
CA SER A 99 -11.68 -8.16 -3.72
C SER A 99 -11.25 -9.52 -4.26
N ASP A 100 -11.36 -9.73 -5.57
CA ASP A 100 -10.95 -10.97 -6.25
C ASP A 100 -9.43 -11.21 -6.09
N MET A 101 -8.62 -10.15 -6.19
CA MET A 101 -7.18 -10.23 -5.97
C MET A 101 -6.85 -10.59 -4.52
N ALA A 102 -7.56 -10.05 -3.55
CA ALA A 102 -7.38 -10.37 -2.15
C ALA A 102 -7.73 -11.84 -1.85
N ASP A 103 -8.83 -12.34 -2.41
CA ASP A 103 -9.23 -13.76 -2.30
C ASP A 103 -8.21 -14.70 -2.98
N TYR A 104 -7.66 -14.31 -4.13
CA TYR A 104 -6.59 -15.04 -4.79
C TYR A 104 -5.33 -15.15 -3.92
N ILE A 105 -4.82 -14.01 -3.40
CA ILE A 105 -3.63 -13.97 -2.53
C ILE A 105 -3.85 -14.80 -1.27
N TRP A 106 -5.04 -14.70 -0.68
CA TRP A 106 -5.42 -15.49 0.50
C TRP A 106 -5.39 -16.99 0.22
N SER A 107 -5.98 -17.42 -0.88
CA SER A 107 -6.01 -18.82 -1.30
C SER A 107 -4.60 -19.35 -1.61
N LEU A 108 -3.82 -18.61 -2.40
CA LEU A 108 -2.45 -18.94 -2.76
C LEU A 108 -1.56 -19.13 -1.53
N SER A 109 -1.69 -18.26 -0.54
CA SER A 109 -0.92 -18.28 0.70
C SER A 109 -1.44 -19.29 1.73
N ARG A 110 -2.50 -20.06 1.45
CA ARG A 110 -3.21 -20.90 2.43
C ARG A 110 -3.66 -20.10 3.66
N GLY A 111 -4.24 -18.93 3.41
CA GLY A 111 -4.57 -17.92 4.41
C GLY A 111 -5.37 -18.44 5.61
N ASN A 112 -6.27 -19.41 5.41
CA ASN A 112 -7.03 -20.02 6.50
C ASN A 112 -6.13 -20.71 7.53
N SER A 113 -5.11 -21.45 7.07
CA SER A 113 -4.14 -22.12 7.96
C SER A 113 -3.27 -21.10 8.68
N LEU A 114 -2.78 -20.08 7.95
CA LEU A 114 -1.98 -19.01 8.55
C LEU A 114 -2.79 -18.22 9.58
N TYR A 115 -4.07 -17.96 9.30
CA TYR A 115 -4.96 -17.30 10.24
C TYR A 115 -5.18 -18.12 11.50
N ALA A 116 -5.45 -19.42 11.36
CA ALA A 116 -5.62 -20.32 12.50
C ALA A 116 -4.36 -20.37 13.39
N ASN A 117 -3.19 -20.42 12.77
CA ASN A 117 -1.93 -20.38 13.50
C ASN A 117 -1.70 -19.02 14.18
N ALA A 118 -1.99 -17.89 13.50
CA ALA A 118 -1.86 -16.57 14.10
C ALA A 118 -2.83 -16.36 15.29
N VAL A 119 -4.04 -16.93 15.20
CA VAL A 119 -4.99 -16.95 16.33
C VAL A 119 -4.44 -17.79 17.48
N ASN A 120 -3.88 -18.96 17.20
CA ASN A 120 -3.24 -19.79 18.22
C ASN A 120 -2.07 -19.05 18.91
N ASP A 121 -1.20 -18.38 18.13
CA ASP A 121 -0.15 -17.55 18.69
C ASP A 121 -0.71 -16.39 19.54
N SER A 122 -1.81 -15.78 19.13
CA SER A 122 -2.47 -14.75 19.91
C SER A 122 -2.99 -15.26 21.25
N ILE A 123 -3.50 -16.46 21.30
CA ILE A 123 -3.98 -17.10 22.55
C ILE A 123 -2.82 -17.50 23.46
N THR A 124 -1.77 -18.09 22.89
CA THR A 124 -0.66 -18.68 23.66
C THR A 124 0.49 -17.70 23.92
N LYS A 125 0.76 -16.78 22.97
CA LYS A 125 1.87 -15.81 22.99
C LYS A 125 1.40 -14.36 23.08
N SER A 126 0.11 -14.12 23.38
CA SER A 126 -0.55 -12.81 23.50
C SER A 126 -0.67 -12.01 22.20
N ILE A 127 -0.04 -12.36 21.11
CA ILE A 127 -0.11 -11.68 19.82
C ILE A 127 0.16 -12.66 18.68
N GLY A 128 -0.62 -12.52 17.60
CA GLY A 128 -0.39 -13.22 16.34
C GLY A 128 -0.16 -12.22 15.22
N TRP A 129 0.69 -12.58 14.27
CA TRP A 129 1.07 -11.72 13.15
C TRP A 129 0.79 -12.38 11.81
N LEU A 130 0.33 -11.57 10.88
CA LEU A 130 0.31 -11.89 9.45
C LEU A 130 1.12 -10.82 8.72
N HIS A 131 2.06 -11.24 7.91
CA HIS A 131 2.97 -10.38 7.18
C HIS A 131 2.75 -10.53 5.67
N VAL A 132 2.40 -9.44 5.01
CA VAL A 132 2.25 -9.41 3.55
C VAL A 132 3.61 -9.07 2.94
N VAL A 133 4.12 -9.97 2.13
CA VAL A 133 5.44 -9.85 1.48
C VAL A 133 5.31 -10.01 -0.03
N VAL A 134 6.30 -9.50 -0.75
CA VAL A 134 6.48 -9.78 -2.17
C VAL A 134 7.60 -10.79 -2.30
N ASP A 135 7.31 -11.93 -2.88
CA ASP A 135 8.31 -12.93 -3.28
C ASP A 135 8.82 -12.59 -4.69
N PRO A 136 10.05 -12.10 -4.82
CA PRO A 136 10.56 -11.64 -6.12
C PRO A 136 10.85 -12.79 -7.09
N ASP A 137 11.01 -14.01 -6.59
CA ASP A 137 11.36 -15.19 -7.40
C ASP A 137 10.11 -15.94 -7.90
N ALA A 138 8.94 -15.63 -7.35
CA ALA A 138 7.67 -16.20 -7.80
C ALA A 138 7.30 -15.70 -9.19
N ASP A 139 6.41 -16.44 -9.87
CA ASP A 139 5.93 -16.16 -11.23
C ASP A 139 7.07 -15.84 -12.22
N ARG A 140 8.08 -16.71 -12.26
CA ARG A 140 9.24 -16.61 -13.17
C ARG A 140 10.02 -15.29 -13.05
N GLY A 141 10.07 -14.72 -11.85
CA GLY A 141 10.74 -13.45 -11.56
C GLY A 141 9.89 -12.19 -11.78
N MET A 142 8.60 -12.34 -12.06
CA MET A 142 7.65 -11.23 -12.07
C MET A 142 7.31 -10.74 -10.66
N GLY A 143 7.46 -11.63 -9.68
CA GLY A 143 7.12 -11.38 -8.29
C GLY A 143 5.67 -11.62 -7.97
N GLU A 144 5.39 -12.15 -6.81
CA GLU A 144 4.04 -12.44 -6.34
C GLU A 144 3.85 -12.01 -4.90
N VAL A 145 2.65 -11.53 -4.58
CA VAL A 145 2.29 -11.15 -3.21
C VAL A 145 1.89 -12.40 -2.44
N LYS A 146 2.52 -12.62 -1.28
CA LYS A 146 2.25 -13.73 -0.37
C LYS A 146 1.99 -13.23 1.03
N ILE A 147 1.27 -14.05 1.81
CA ILE A 147 1.09 -13.84 3.24
C ILE A 147 1.95 -14.86 3.97
N GLU A 148 2.74 -14.39 4.92
CA GLU A 148 3.56 -15.20 5.81
C GLU A 148 3.12 -14.98 7.26
N GLN A 149 3.37 -15.96 8.11
CA GLN A 149 3.18 -15.85 9.55
C GLN A 149 4.57 -15.83 10.21
N PRO A 150 5.09 -14.67 10.57
CA PRO A 150 6.33 -14.57 11.32
C PRO A 150 6.09 -14.95 12.79
N GLU A 151 7.12 -15.52 13.42
CA GLU A 151 7.10 -15.84 14.84
C GLU A 151 6.98 -14.55 15.68
N PRO A 152 6.05 -14.46 16.65
CA PRO A 152 5.86 -13.25 17.46
C PRO A 152 7.12 -12.80 18.23
N PHE A 153 7.97 -13.74 18.62
CA PHE A 153 9.23 -13.43 19.30
C PHE A 153 10.29 -12.80 18.39
N ASP A 154 10.11 -12.89 17.08
CA ASP A 154 11.01 -12.29 16.08
C ASP A 154 10.56 -10.92 15.59
N ILE A 155 9.42 -10.42 16.10
CA ILE A 155 8.93 -9.09 15.76
C ILE A 155 9.17 -8.12 16.90
N PHE A 156 9.88 -7.04 16.59
CA PHE A 156 10.19 -5.96 17.53
C PHE A 156 9.48 -4.69 17.10
N VAL A 157 8.59 -4.21 17.95
CA VAL A 157 7.80 -3.00 17.71
C VAL A 157 8.41 -1.81 18.48
N ASP A 158 8.14 -0.60 18.02
CA ASP A 158 8.54 0.62 18.71
C ASP A 158 8.01 0.62 20.17
N PRO A 159 8.87 0.65 21.18
CA PRO A 159 8.45 0.62 22.59
C PRO A 159 7.64 1.87 23.01
N LYS A 160 7.56 2.88 22.15
CA LYS A 160 6.72 4.06 22.38
C LYS A 160 5.26 3.87 21.94
N SER A 161 4.97 2.83 21.14
CA SER A 161 3.62 2.54 20.71
C SER A 161 2.69 2.30 21.90
N ARG A 162 1.50 2.86 21.80
CA ARG A 162 0.41 2.73 22.79
C ARG A 162 -0.84 2.09 22.23
N ASP A 163 -0.95 2.00 20.91
CA ASP A 163 -2.06 1.36 20.23
C ASP A 163 -1.88 -0.16 20.26
N LEU A 164 -2.95 -0.89 20.56
CA LEU A 164 -2.98 -2.37 20.53
C LEU A 164 -2.65 -2.94 19.14
N LEU A 165 -2.97 -2.21 18.08
CA LEU A 165 -2.68 -2.59 16.69
C LEU A 165 -1.41 -1.94 16.15
N PHE A 166 -0.63 -1.27 17.01
CA PHE A 166 0.63 -0.61 16.66
C PHE A 166 0.55 0.42 15.52
N ARG A 167 -0.62 1.03 15.30
CA ARG A 167 -0.81 2.03 14.23
C ARG A 167 -0.01 3.30 14.45
N ASP A 168 0.34 3.60 15.69
CA ASP A 168 1.19 4.72 16.12
C ASP A 168 2.68 4.38 16.15
N ALA A 169 3.06 3.13 15.89
CA ALA A 169 4.46 2.71 15.86
C ALA A 169 5.24 3.43 14.75
N SER A 170 6.43 3.93 15.10
CA SER A 170 7.32 4.56 14.13
C SER A 170 8.09 3.55 13.29
N PHE A 171 8.28 2.35 13.83
CA PHE A 171 8.95 1.25 13.14
C PHE A 171 8.46 -0.11 13.64
N ILE A 172 8.62 -1.11 12.79
CA ILE A 172 8.53 -2.52 13.11
C ILE A 172 9.77 -3.20 12.54
N LEU A 173 10.45 -3.99 13.35
CA LEU A 173 11.64 -4.74 12.98
C LEU A 173 11.31 -6.24 13.01
N VAL A 174 11.57 -6.94 11.93
CA VAL A 174 11.40 -8.39 11.81
C VAL A 174 12.79 -9.00 11.77
N ARG A 175 13.09 -9.91 12.69
CA ARG A 175 14.30 -10.72 12.72
C ARG A 175 14.04 -12.02 11.98
N LYS A 176 14.99 -12.47 11.18
CA LYS A 176 15.00 -13.79 10.55
C LYS A 176 16.37 -14.40 10.75
N ILE A 177 16.42 -15.68 11.10
CA ILE A 177 17.67 -16.43 11.21
C ILE A 177 17.77 -17.30 9.96
N LEU A 178 18.77 -17.04 9.14
CA LEU A 178 18.93 -17.70 7.84
C LEU A 178 20.34 -18.29 7.70
N PRO A 179 20.48 -19.43 7.02
CA PRO A 179 21.78 -19.96 6.65
C PRO A 179 22.55 -18.98 5.77
N LYS A 180 23.86 -18.87 5.98
CA LYS A 180 24.75 -17.98 5.24
C LYS A 180 24.66 -18.13 3.72
N ASN A 181 24.58 -19.34 3.22
CA ASN A 181 24.42 -19.66 1.79
C ASN A 181 23.12 -19.09 1.24
N GLN A 182 22.03 -19.14 2.00
CA GLN A 182 20.75 -18.53 1.59
C GLN A 182 20.87 -17.00 1.51
N LEU A 183 21.52 -16.37 2.49
CA LEU A 183 21.78 -14.92 2.45
C LEU A 183 22.69 -14.50 1.29
N LEU A 184 23.66 -15.34 0.93
CA LEU A 184 24.52 -15.09 -0.24
C LEU A 184 23.75 -15.17 -1.57
N ARG A 185 22.69 -16.00 -1.64
CA ARG A 185 21.79 -16.07 -2.80
C ARG A 185 20.86 -14.86 -2.85
N LEU A 186 20.29 -14.48 -1.71
CA LEU A 186 19.39 -13.32 -1.62
C LEU A 186 20.10 -11.99 -1.89
N PHE A 187 21.38 -11.89 -1.50
CA PHE A 187 22.15 -10.63 -1.60
C PHE A 187 23.52 -10.85 -2.24
N PRO A 188 23.59 -11.21 -3.54
CA PRO A 188 24.86 -11.46 -4.23
C PRO A 188 25.81 -10.26 -4.20
N ASP A 189 25.25 -9.03 -4.24
CA ASP A 189 26.04 -7.77 -4.20
C ASP A 189 26.70 -7.51 -2.84
N LYS A 190 26.26 -8.18 -1.76
CA LYS A 190 26.77 -7.97 -0.40
C LYS A 190 27.66 -9.12 0.08
N LYS A 191 28.06 -10.00 -0.81
CA LYS A 191 28.83 -11.24 -0.53
C LYS A 191 30.05 -11.02 0.39
N ALA A 192 30.85 -9.98 0.13
CA ALA A 192 32.02 -9.66 0.95
C ALA A 192 31.65 -9.28 2.40
N LYS A 193 30.51 -8.61 2.61
CA LYS A 193 30.04 -8.24 3.96
C LYS A 193 29.47 -9.43 4.72
N ILE A 194 28.68 -10.27 4.04
CA ILE A 194 28.11 -11.49 4.61
C ILE A 194 29.22 -12.42 5.06
N ASN A 195 30.25 -12.61 4.23
CA ASN A 195 31.40 -13.45 4.59
C ASN A 195 32.19 -12.89 5.78
N LYS A 196 32.31 -11.57 5.87
CA LYS A 196 33.00 -10.91 7.00
C LYS A 196 32.18 -10.96 8.30
N ALA A 197 30.85 -10.92 8.22
CA ALA A 197 29.98 -11.03 9.38
C ALA A 197 30.13 -12.37 10.09
N ALA A 198 30.32 -13.45 9.34
CA ALA A 198 30.53 -14.81 9.89
C ALA A 198 31.90 -15.02 10.53
N SER A 199 32.91 -14.24 10.17
CA SER A 199 34.28 -14.40 10.68
C SER A 199 34.62 -13.49 11.88
N SER A 200 33.67 -12.67 12.36
CA SER A 200 33.92 -11.82 13.52
C SER A 200 33.60 -12.55 14.81
N GLU A 201 34.64 -13.04 15.48
CA GLU A 201 34.62 -13.68 16.79
C GLU A 201 34.06 -12.80 17.93
N ASN A 202 33.76 -11.52 17.64
CA ASN A 202 33.26 -10.54 18.60
C ASN A 202 31.77 -10.20 18.48
N ASN A 203 30.99 -10.93 17.69
CA ASN A 203 29.54 -10.79 17.74
C ASN A 203 29.06 -11.48 19.02
N ASP A 204 28.40 -10.71 19.86
CA ASP A 204 27.78 -11.19 21.09
C ASP A 204 26.63 -12.14 20.74
N TYR A 205 26.99 -13.37 20.37
CA TYR A 205 26.09 -14.49 20.03
C TYR A 205 25.18 -14.87 21.20
N SER A 206 25.38 -14.26 22.37
CA SER A 206 24.58 -14.52 23.57
C SER A 206 23.07 -14.31 23.32
N TYR A 207 22.70 -13.48 22.34
CA TYR A 207 21.31 -13.29 21.96
C TYR A 207 20.81 -14.37 21.00
N THR A 208 21.65 -14.83 20.07
CA THR A 208 21.33 -15.91 19.16
C THR A 208 21.23 -17.24 19.92
N GLU A 209 22.13 -17.49 20.84
CA GLU A 209 22.06 -18.67 21.74
C GLU A 209 20.84 -18.61 22.65
N LYS A 210 20.49 -17.46 23.25
CA LYS A 210 19.31 -17.35 24.10
C LYS A 210 18.00 -17.46 23.31
N SER A 211 17.91 -16.87 22.13
CA SER A 211 16.72 -17.00 21.31
C SER A 211 16.60 -18.38 20.69
N LEU A 212 17.70 -18.98 20.30
CA LEU A 212 17.76 -20.38 19.89
C LEU A 212 17.48 -21.32 21.09
N ASP A 213 17.99 -21.05 22.28
CA ASP A 213 17.68 -21.81 23.50
C ASP A 213 16.19 -21.77 23.87
N ILE A 214 15.54 -20.64 23.65
CA ILE A 214 14.09 -20.48 23.86
C ILE A 214 13.32 -21.34 22.86
N HIS A 215 13.71 -21.32 21.59
CA HIS A 215 13.06 -22.10 20.52
C HIS A 215 13.57 -23.55 20.43
N GLN A 216 14.78 -23.84 20.90
CA GLN A 216 15.44 -25.14 20.77
C GLN A 216 14.96 -26.19 21.76
N LYS A 217 14.55 -25.79 22.97
CA LYS A 217 14.30 -26.75 24.05
C LYS A 217 13.05 -27.60 23.85
N ASP A 218 12.06 -27.09 23.10
CA ASP A 218 10.74 -27.71 23.13
C ASP A 218 10.20 -28.28 21.80
N PHE A 219 10.82 -28.00 20.63
CA PHE A 219 10.21 -28.37 19.35
C PHE A 219 11.12 -29.06 18.35
N GLY A 220 12.33 -29.42 18.69
CA GLY A 220 13.27 -29.90 17.67
C GLY A 220 13.59 -28.88 16.60
N TYR A 221 13.27 -27.56 16.84
CA TYR A 221 13.55 -26.49 15.90
C TYR A 221 15.06 -26.37 15.62
N LYS A 222 15.87 -26.72 16.57
CA LYS A 222 17.32 -26.87 16.40
C LYS A 222 17.64 -27.88 15.31
N ASP A 223 17.00 -29.03 15.35
CA ASP A 223 17.23 -30.11 14.38
C ASP A 223 16.74 -29.73 12.99
N ILE A 224 15.62 -28.94 12.90
CA ILE A 224 15.10 -28.43 11.63
C ILE A 224 16.01 -27.33 11.08
N VAL A 225 16.42 -26.37 11.90
CA VAL A 225 17.31 -25.28 11.48
C VAL A 225 18.72 -25.80 11.21
N GLU A 226 19.23 -26.75 11.97
CA GLU A 226 20.50 -27.44 11.71
C GLU A 226 20.43 -28.32 10.45
N ALA A 227 19.32 -29.00 10.21
CA ALA A 227 19.10 -29.78 9.00
C ALA A 227 19.00 -28.92 7.73
N ASP A 228 18.30 -27.77 7.81
CA ASP A 228 18.26 -26.79 6.72
C ASP A 228 19.58 -26.02 6.58
N ALA A 229 20.40 -25.97 7.63
CA ALA A 229 21.71 -25.36 7.62
C ALA A 229 22.80 -26.25 7.03
N VAL A 230 22.53 -27.53 6.76
CA VAL A 230 23.47 -28.39 6.06
C VAL A 230 23.47 -28.02 4.57
N ASP A 231 24.60 -27.62 4.05
CA ASP A 231 24.76 -27.40 2.60
C ASP A 231 24.64 -28.77 1.90
N PRO A 232 23.60 -29.00 1.08
CA PRO A 232 23.39 -30.25 0.38
C PRO A 232 24.54 -30.65 -0.56
N ALA A 233 25.41 -29.70 -0.92
CA ALA A 233 26.54 -29.93 -1.80
C ALA A 233 27.83 -30.35 -1.06
N THR A 234 28.03 -29.87 0.19
CA THR A 234 29.25 -30.09 0.96
C THR A 234 29.04 -30.95 2.19
N GLY A 235 27.81 -31.08 2.69
CA GLY A 235 27.49 -31.77 3.94
C GLY A 235 27.98 -31.02 5.20
N ASP A 236 28.52 -29.83 5.06
CA ASP A 236 28.98 -29.00 6.17
C ASP A 236 27.83 -28.20 6.80
N THR A 237 27.85 -28.03 8.12
CA THR A 237 26.89 -27.17 8.83
C THR A 237 27.11 -25.74 8.42
N ALA A 238 26.07 -25.13 7.82
CA ALA A 238 26.12 -23.73 7.42
C ALA A 238 26.03 -22.82 8.65
N GLU A 239 26.85 -21.77 8.68
CA GLU A 239 26.75 -20.73 9.69
C GLU A 239 25.40 -19.99 9.59
N LEU A 240 24.68 -19.90 10.70
CA LEU A 240 23.44 -19.15 10.80
C LEU A 240 23.73 -17.68 11.06
N LEU A 241 23.05 -16.80 10.34
CA LEU A 241 23.20 -15.36 10.50
C LEU A 241 21.84 -14.70 10.76
N GLU A 242 21.83 -13.73 11.64
CA GLU A 242 20.66 -12.88 11.87
C GLU A 242 20.48 -11.88 10.73
N TYR A 243 19.30 -11.85 10.17
CA TYR A 243 18.88 -10.92 9.15
C TYR A 243 17.71 -10.08 9.66
N PHE A 244 17.82 -8.77 9.52
CA PHE A 244 16.81 -7.84 9.99
C PHE A 244 16.13 -7.10 8.85
N GLU A 245 14.81 -7.11 8.86
CA GLU A 245 13.96 -6.28 8.01
C GLU A 245 13.35 -5.16 8.84
N LEU A 246 13.75 -3.93 8.57
CA LEU A 246 13.22 -2.75 9.26
C LEU A 246 12.16 -2.07 8.38
N TYR A 247 10.97 -1.98 8.90
CA TYR A 247 9.86 -1.23 8.32
C TYR A 247 9.70 0.08 9.08
N GLU A 248 9.99 1.20 8.42
CA GLU A 248 9.90 2.53 9.02
C GLU A 248 8.72 3.30 8.45
N LYS A 249 7.97 3.94 9.33
CA LYS A 249 6.92 4.87 8.97
C LYS A 249 7.51 6.27 8.83
N THR A 250 7.52 6.78 7.61
CA THR A 250 8.03 8.12 7.31
C THR A 250 6.90 8.99 6.75
N LYS A 251 6.81 10.23 7.23
CA LYS A 251 5.89 11.20 6.64
C LYS A 251 6.51 11.79 5.40
N ILE A 252 5.83 11.67 4.29
CA ILE A 252 6.22 12.27 3.01
C ILE A 252 5.15 13.26 2.60
N ALA A 253 5.59 14.36 2.00
CA ALA A 253 4.70 15.32 1.37
C ALA A 253 4.20 14.77 0.04
N TYR A 254 2.89 14.69 -0.08
CA TYR A 254 2.16 14.36 -1.28
C TYR A 254 1.41 15.60 -1.76
N MET A 255 1.17 15.65 -3.06
CA MET A 255 0.31 16.61 -3.71
C MET A 255 -0.89 15.88 -4.29
N ASN A 256 -2.09 16.27 -3.89
CA ASN A 256 -3.31 15.90 -4.58
C ASN A 256 -3.54 16.92 -5.69
N VAL A 257 -3.38 16.50 -6.92
CA VAL A 257 -3.36 17.35 -8.10
C VAL A 257 -4.66 17.14 -8.86
N PHE A 258 -5.46 18.20 -8.97
CA PHE A 258 -6.69 18.23 -9.74
C PHE A 258 -6.39 18.77 -11.13
N TYR A 259 -6.80 18.06 -12.14
CA TYR A 259 -6.55 18.42 -13.54
C TYR A 259 -7.79 18.19 -14.41
N ARG A 260 -7.91 19.00 -15.45
CA ARG A 260 -9.02 18.91 -16.41
C ARG A 260 -8.72 17.85 -17.45
N ILE A 261 -9.67 16.95 -17.65
CA ILE A 261 -9.63 16.01 -18.77
C ILE A 261 -10.48 16.59 -19.90
N PRO A 262 -9.87 16.89 -21.07
CA PRO A 262 -10.64 17.34 -22.21
C PRO A 262 -11.63 16.24 -22.63
N PRO A 263 -12.81 16.61 -23.16
CA PRO A 263 -13.77 15.62 -23.65
C PRO A 263 -13.16 14.72 -24.73
N SER A 264 -13.56 13.44 -24.73
CA SER A 264 -13.13 12.49 -25.74
C SER A 264 -13.56 12.94 -27.16
N GLU A 265 -12.91 12.38 -28.20
CA GLU A 265 -13.24 12.71 -29.59
C GLU A 265 -14.72 12.45 -29.90
N GLU A 266 -15.31 11.38 -29.34
CA GLU A 266 -16.72 11.05 -29.49
C GLU A 266 -17.61 12.13 -28.85
N LYS A 267 -17.34 12.53 -27.61
CA LYS A 267 -18.05 13.63 -26.93
C LYS A 267 -17.88 14.97 -27.67
N MET A 268 -16.70 15.20 -28.24
CA MET A 268 -16.46 16.40 -29.06
C MET A 268 -17.28 16.42 -30.35
N GLN A 269 -17.53 15.28 -30.96
CA GLN A 269 -18.42 15.17 -32.12
C GLN A 269 -19.89 15.41 -31.73
N GLU A 270 -20.34 14.84 -30.61
CA GLU A 270 -21.66 15.09 -30.04
C GLU A 270 -21.88 16.58 -29.73
N ILE A 271 -20.88 17.24 -29.12
CA ILE A 271 -20.93 18.69 -28.86
C ILE A 271 -21.07 19.49 -30.16
N LYS A 272 -20.27 19.13 -31.19
CA LYS A 272 -20.34 19.81 -32.48
C LYS A 272 -21.72 19.67 -33.15
N SER A 273 -22.31 18.46 -33.11
CA SER A 273 -23.65 18.23 -33.68
C SER A 273 -24.73 18.95 -32.90
N ALA A 274 -24.66 19.01 -31.56
CA ALA A 274 -25.60 19.77 -30.75
C ALA A 274 -25.49 21.28 -31.01
N VAL A 275 -24.25 21.79 -31.16
CA VAL A 275 -24.04 23.18 -31.52
C VAL A 275 -24.61 23.54 -32.90
N GLU A 276 -24.48 22.64 -33.89
CA GLU A 276 -25.03 22.85 -35.23
C GLU A 276 -26.55 22.89 -35.19
N GLU A 277 -27.20 22.04 -34.39
CA GLU A 277 -28.66 22.05 -34.22
C GLU A 277 -29.15 23.35 -33.54
N ASP A 278 -28.51 23.75 -32.45
CA ASP A 278 -28.84 25.01 -31.74
C ASP A 278 -28.57 26.22 -32.62
N MET A 279 -27.49 26.24 -33.40
CA MET A 279 -27.16 27.31 -34.32
C MET A 279 -28.16 27.44 -35.47
N GLN A 280 -28.74 26.34 -35.97
CA GLN A 280 -29.80 26.39 -36.96
C GLN A 280 -31.03 27.17 -36.43
N ASN A 281 -31.42 26.90 -35.19
CA ASN A 281 -32.54 27.59 -34.54
C ASN A 281 -32.25 29.08 -34.36
N ILE A 282 -31.06 29.41 -33.87
CA ILE A 282 -30.62 30.79 -33.65
C ILE A 282 -30.54 31.55 -34.99
N THR A 283 -30.04 30.91 -36.05
CA THR A 283 -29.96 31.50 -37.39
C THR A 283 -31.35 31.80 -37.94
N ALA A 284 -32.29 30.86 -37.77
CA ALA A 284 -33.67 31.07 -38.20
C ALA A 284 -34.35 32.23 -37.45
N GLU A 285 -34.13 32.36 -36.15
CA GLU A 285 -34.64 33.52 -35.38
C GLU A 285 -34.02 34.88 -35.81
N MET A 286 -32.73 34.89 -36.12
CA MET A 286 -32.05 36.08 -36.59
C MET A 286 -32.46 36.47 -38.01
N GLU A 287 -32.69 35.49 -38.89
CA GLU A 287 -33.22 35.76 -40.24
C GLU A 287 -34.61 36.37 -40.20
N VAL A 288 -35.47 35.92 -39.28
CA VAL A 288 -36.80 36.52 -39.09
C VAL A 288 -36.67 37.98 -38.64
N LYS A 289 -35.79 38.26 -37.69
CA LYS A 289 -35.51 39.64 -37.24
C LYS A 289 -34.94 40.55 -38.35
N LEU A 290 -34.06 39.97 -39.19
CA LEU A 290 -33.50 40.71 -40.33
C LEU A 290 -34.58 41.01 -41.36
N LEU A 291 -35.50 40.08 -41.64
CA LEU A 291 -36.65 40.29 -42.51
C LEU A 291 -37.60 41.36 -41.99
N GLU A 292 -37.88 41.39 -40.69
CA GLU A 292 -38.67 42.41 -40.04
C GLU A 292 -38.01 43.82 -40.18
N GLN A 293 -36.68 43.88 -39.93
CA GLN A 293 -35.90 45.12 -40.14
C GLN A 293 -35.90 45.54 -41.59
N GLN A 294 -35.79 44.58 -42.53
CA GLN A 294 -35.84 44.85 -43.94
C GLN A 294 -37.19 45.46 -44.35
N GLN A 295 -38.31 44.92 -43.86
CA GLN A 295 -39.65 45.45 -44.11
C GLN A 295 -39.80 46.88 -43.56
N GLN A 296 -39.39 47.14 -42.33
CA GLN A 296 -39.46 48.49 -41.72
C GLN A 296 -38.63 49.53 -42.50
N MET A 297 -37.45 49.15 -42.93
CA MET A 297 -36.59 50.05 -43.71
C MET A 297 -37.14 50.24 -45.12
N GLN A 298 -37.81 49.28 -45.71
CA GLN A 298 -38.41 49.36 -46.99
C GLN A 298 -39.63 50.28 -46.95
N GLU A 299 -40.47 50.22 -45.91
CA GLU A 299 -41.56 51.19 -45.64
C GLU A 299 -41.02 52.61 -45.44
N ALA A 300 -39.88 52.78 -44.78
CA ALA A 300 -39.22 54.08 -44.61
C ALA A 300 -38.67 54.64 -45.94
N VAL A 301 -38.28 53.84 -46.88
CA VAL A 301 -37.90 54.26 -48.24
C VAL A 301 -39.14 54.70 -49.04
N GLU A 302 -40.24 53.90 -48.96
CA GLU A 302 -41.51 54.22 -49.66
C GLU A 302 -42.16 55.51 -49.10
N SER A 303 -42.04 55.77 -47.80
CA SER A 303 -42.53 57.06 -47.18
C SER A 303 -41.63 58.28 -47.45
N GLY A 304 -40.48 58.10 -48.07
CA GLY A 304 -39.52 59.13 -48.38
C GLY A 304 -38.64 59.59 -47.22
N GLU A 305 -38.68 58.91 -46.11
CA GLU A 305 -37.85 59.15 -44.92
C GLU A 305 -36.41 58.67 -45.07
N MET A 306 -36.14 57.69 -46.00
CA MET A 306 -34.82 57.14 -46.23
C MET A 306 -34.44 57.12 -47.72
N ILE A 307 -33.16 57.42 -48.03
CA ILE A 307 -32.62 57.36 -49.38
C ILE A 307 -32.16 55.96 -49.69
N GLN A 308 -32.36 55.49 -50.92
CA GLN A 308 -32.08 54.07 -51.34
C GLN A 308 -30.61 53.63 -51.15
N GLU A 309 -29.67 54.57 -51.29
CA GLU A 309 -28.24 54.29 -51.02
C GLU A 309 -27.98 54.04 -49.54
N ARG A 310 -28.66 54.73 -48.64
CA ARG A 310 -28.55 54.49 -47.20
C ARG A 310 -29.19 53.19 -46.78
N TYR A 311 -30.31 52.84 -47.40
CA TYR A 311 -30.93 51.53 -47.19
C TYR A 311 -29.96 50.36 -47.52
N GLN A 312 -29.29 50.40 -48.68
CA GLN A 312 -28.31 49.34 -49.06
C GLN A 312 -27.14 49.28 -48.11
N LEU A 313 -26.63 50.43 -47.63
CA LEU A 313 -25.52 50.47 -46.66
C LEU A 313 -25.94 49.90 -45.30
N GLU A 314 -27.13 50.30 -44.82
CA GLU A 314 -27.61 49.82 -43.52
C GLU A 314 -27.94 48.32 -43.56
N MET A 315 -28.47 47.79 -44.66
CA MET A 315 -28.68 46.35 -44.86
C MET A 315 -27.37 45.55 -44.92
N GLN A 316 -26.34 46.06 -45.60
CA GLN A 316 -25.01 45.45 -45.60
C GLN A 316 -24.41 45.43 -44.18
N ASN A 317 -24.56 46.51 -43.44
CA ASN A 317 -24.08 46.60 -42.07
C ASN A 317 -24.88 45.68 -41.11
N ALA A 318 -26.18 45.54 -41.28
CA ALA A 318 -27.04 44.66 -40.53
C ALA A 318 -26.66 43.18 -40.79
N ALA A 319 -26.47 42.82 -42.05
CA ALA A 319 -26.04 41.46 -42.42
C ALA A 319 -24.65 41.14 -41.85
N LYS A 320 -23.71 42.08 -41.87
CA LYS A 320 -22.39 41.90 -41.29
C LYS A 320 -22.43 41.74 -39.78
N ARG A 321 -23.20 42.58 -39.07
CA ARG A 321 -23.42 42.47 -37.63
C ARG A 321 -24.04 41.13 -37.25
N MET A 322 -25.01 40.64 -38.01
CA MET A 322 -25.63 39.34 -37.82
C MET A 322 -24.60 38.21 -37.92
N GLN A 323 -23.71 38.24 -38.93
CA GLN A 323 -22.65 37.23 -39.05
C GLN A 323 -21.68 37.28 -37.87
N GLU A 324 -21.23 38.45 -37.46
CA GLU A 324 -20.34 38.63 -36.31
C GLU A 324 -20.99 38.12 -35.00
N GLU A 325 -22.29 38.36 -34.81
CA GLU A 325 -23.05 37.92 -33.65
C GLU A 325 -23.26 36.41 -33.64
N LEU A 326 -23.56 35.80 -34.81
CA LEU A 326 -23.66 34.34 -34.95
C LEU A 326 -22.33 33.63 -34.64
N GLU A 327 -21.21 34.16 -35.13
CA GLU A 327 -19.89 33.59 -34.80
C GLU A 327 -19.54 33.72 -33.31
N LEU A 328 -19.91 34.83 -32.68
CA LEU A 328 -19.72 35.03 -31.26
C LEU A 328 -20.57 34.07 -30.44
N GLN A 329 -21.85 33.92 -30.77
CA GLN A 329 -22.76 32.99 -30.10
C GLN A 329 -22.31 31.53 -30.29
N ARG A 330 -21.89 31.16 -31.49
CA ARG A 330 -21.32 29.84 -31.78
C ARG A 330 -20.13 29.55 -30.88
N THR A 331 -19.22 30.50 -30.77
CA THR A 331 -18.02 30.36 -29.95
C THR A 331 -18.37 30.22 -28.46
N GLN A 332 -19.32 31.04 -27.98
CA GLN A 332 -19.79 30.97 -26.59
C GLN A 332 -20.47 29.62 -26.28
N LEU A 333 -21.30 29.13 -27.21
CA LEU A 333 -22.00 27.85 -27.06
C LEU A 333 -21.00 26.67 -26.99
N ILE A 334 -20.05 26.63 -27.92
CA ILE A 334 -18.97 25.67 -27.93
C ILE A 334 -18.21 25.67 -26.59
N ASN A 335 -17.76 26.82 -26.15
CA ASN A 335 -17.01 26.95 -24.91
C ASN A 335 -17.82 26.51 -23.68
N SER A 336 -19.11 26.88 -23.63
CA SER A 336 -19.99 26.48 -22.53
C SER A 336 -20.22 24.94 -22.46
N LEU A 337 -20.39 24.31 -23.62
CA LEU A 337 -20.59 22.87 -23.72
C LEU A 337 -19.27 22.10 -23.43
N ILE A 338 -18.15 22.58 -23.92
CA ILE A 338 -16.82 22.01 -23.57
C ILE A 338 -16.58 22.15 -22.07
N GLN A 339 -16.88 23.28 -21.45
CA GLN A 339 -16.71 23.46 -20.03
C GLN A 339 -17.61 22.52 -19.20
N LYS A 340 -18.83 22.27 -19.64
CA LYS A 340 -19.74 21.31 -18.99
C LYS A 340 -19.32 19.87 -19.20
N ALA A 341 -18.70 19.53 -20.32
CA ALA A 341 -18.24 18.19 -20.68
C ALA A 341 -16.82 17.88 -20.14
N THR A 342 -16.08 18.89 -19.67
CA THR A 342 -14.76 18.74 -19.07
C THR A 342 -14.90 18.11 -17.69
N GLU A 343 -14.32 16.95 -17.52
CA GLU A 343 -14.27 16.23 -16.25
C GLU A 343 -13.03 16.69 -15.47
N VAL A 344 -13.16 16.85 -14.15
CA VAL A 344 -12.04 17.09 -13.27
C VAL A 344 -11.68 15.77 -12.62
N ASP A 345 -10.45 15.34 -12.82
CA ASP A 345 -9.90 14.14 -12.17
C ASP A 345 -8.80 14.56 -11.20
N ASN A 346 -8.46 13.67 -10.27
CA ASN A 346 -7.40 13.91 -9.31
C ASN A 346 -6.35 12.79 -9.33
N LYS A 347 -5.11 13.19 -9.08
CA LYS A 347 -4.00 12.26 -8.95
C LYS A 347 -3.14 12.61 -7.75
N ILE A 348 -2.87 11.60 -6.92
CA ILE A 348 -1.95 11.76 -5.79
C ILE A 348 -0.54 11.45 -6.27
N VAL A 349 0.35 12.41 -6.15
CA VAL A 349 1.77 12.30 -6.54
C VAL A 349 2.67 12.76 -5.40
N THR A 350 3.92 12.34 -5.39
CA THR A 350 4.90 12.88 -4.44
C THR A 350 5.28 14.32 -4.83
N GLU A 351 5.73 15.11 -3.86
CA GLU A 351 6.17 16.50 -4.13
C GLU A 351 7.28 16.58 -5.20
N LYS A 352 8.07 15.53 -5.37
CA LYS A 352 9.11 15.47 -6.42
C LYS A 352 8.51 15.24 -7.80
N GLU A 353 7.56 14.32 -7.89
CA GLU A 353 6.84 14.03 -9.13
C GLU A 353 5.98 15.23 -9.55
N TYR A 354 5.37 15.92 -8.59
CA TYR A 354 4.62 17.14 -8.85
C TYR A 354 5.49 18.23 -9.52
N LYS A 355 6.70 18.45 -9.02
CA LYS A 355 7.62 19.42 -9.63
C LYS A 355 8.01 19.05 -11.07
N ILE A 356 8.05 17.76 -11.40
CA ILE A 356 8.30 17.31 -12.77
C ILE A 356 7.07 17.55 -13.65
N LEU A 357 5.88 17.25 -13.13
CA LEU A 357 4.61 17.48 -13.84
C LEU A 357 4.34 18.98 -14.03
N GLU A 358 4.60 19.81 -13.03
CA GLU A 358 4.43 21.28 -13.09
C GLU A 358 5.38 21.93 -14.14
N ALA A 359 6.54 21.33 -14.36
CA ALA A 359 7.49 21.78 -15.37
C ALA A 359 7.10 21.37 -16.81
N ASP A 360 6.14 20.47 -16.98
CA ASP A 360 5.61 20.08 -18.28
C ASP A 360 4.54 21.09 -18.74
N PRO A 361 4.77 21.84 -19.85
CA PRO A 361 3.81 22.84 -20.34
C PRO A 361 2.44 22.25 -20.70
N SER A 362 2.41 20.99 -21.14
CA SER A 362 1.17 20.30 -21.51
C SER A 362 0.30 20.03 -20.28
N PHE A 363 0.90 19.68 -19.17
CA PHE A 363 0.22 19.44 -17.92
C PHE A 363 -0.16 20.75 -17.19
N ALA A 364 0.71 21.74 -17.23
CA ALA A 364 0.46 23.05 -16.61
C ALA A 364 -0.81 23.73 -17.13
N ASN A 365 -1.17 23.50 -18.41
CA ASN A 365 -2.37 24.06 -19.02
C ASN A 365 -3.68 23.41 -18.56
N ILE A 366 -3.63 22.17 -18.07
CA ILE A 366 -4.80 21.42 -17.60
C ILE A 366 -4.91 21.40 -16.08
N LEU A 367 -3.87 21.84 -15.37
CA LEU A 367 -3.83 21.89 -13.90
C LEU A 367 -4.85 22.91 -13.37
N GLU A 368 -5.70 22.48 -12.43
CA GLU A 368 -6.62 23.37 -11.72
C GLU A 368 -6.11 23.77 -10.34
N GLU A 369 -5.82 22.77 -9.52
CA GLU A 369 -5.42 22.97 -8.14
C GLU A 369 -4.48 21.86 -7.69
N ALA A 370 -3.60 22.16 -6.74
CA ALA A 370 -2.74 21.17 -6.11
C ALA A 370 -2.71 21.38 -4.59
N ILE A 371 -3.25 20.40 -3.86
CA ILE A 371 -3.35 20.45 -2.41
C ILE A 371 -2.24 19.60 -1.79
N LYS A 372 -1.38 20.24 -0.98
CA LYS A 372 -0.30 19.56 -0.26
C LYS A 372 -0.83 18.91 1.01
N PHE A 373 -0.53 17.62 1.18
CA PHE A 373 -0.79 16.91 2.42
C PHE A 373 0.38 16.00 2.80
N TYR A 374 0.41 15.56 4.06
CA TYR A 374 1.44 14.65 4.55
C TYR A 374 0.83 13.29 4.79
N GLY A 375 1.29 12.31 3.99
CA GLY A 375 0.90 10.92 4.13
C GLY A 375 2.00 10.07 4.73
N ASP A 376 1.62 8.96 5.33
CA ASP A 376 2.56 7.98 5.85
C ASP A 376 3.05 7.07 4.72
N ARG A 377 4.36 6.91 4.64
CA ARG A 377 5.01 5.95 3.74
C ARG A 377 5.79 4.94 4.56
N ILE A 378 5.55 3.66 4.29
CA ILE A 378 6.35 2.58 4.86
C ILE A 378 7.58 2.37 3.97
N ARG A 379 8.75 2.41 4.58
CA ARG A 379 10.03 2.14 3.93
C ARG A 379 10.63 0.87 4.52
N LYS A 380 10.91 -0.10 3.64
CA LYS A 380 11.66 -1.31 3.99
C LYS A 380 13.18 -1.03 3.89
N VAL A 381 13.93 -1.38 4.91
CA VAL A 381 15.40 -1.34 4.96
C VAL A 381 15.89 -2.73 5.37
N CYS A 382 16.76 -3.31 4.55
CA CYS A 382 17.34 -4.64 4.73
C CYS A 382 18.86 -4.57 4.80
#